data_0fb22b1600e9195c37c17b95ab3ec180
#
_entry.id   0fb22b1600e9195c37c17b95ab3ec180
#
_cell.length_a   1.000
_cell.length_b   1.000
_cell.length_c   1.000
_cell.angle_alpha   90.00
_cell.angle_beta   90.00
_cell.angle_gamma   90.00
#
_symmetry.space_group_name_H-M   'P 1'
#
loop_
_entity.id
_entity.type
_entity.pdbx_description
1 polymer ?
#
loop_
_entity_poly.entity_id
_entity_poly.type
_entity_poly.pdbx_seq_one_letter_code
_entity_poly.pdbx_strand_id
1 'polypeptide(L)'
;MTAAAAPVLAAGALVWRRGKSGVEALLVERTQHRDLSLPKGKLDPGESLPECAAREIEEETGCAVTLGAPLGTSEYRLPDGRDKVVYYWQAPLGDAGLGPFEPNDEIMALHWLPLDEARRRVSYEHDAAIIARFEERLARGQEQTFPIVALRHGKAADPYSFDGEDVARPLTSRGERQSASIARGIAAFGPERILSSDALRCLQTVEPLEAVLGVAAKALHELSQEWPVGQREEIERRIAKAVRKRRGTVLCSHAPVIGNIVSAVVHVTDAAETERTHRASMLHTAEFTVLHVSAGAEPSLVALETHGPPAD
;
A
#
# COMPACT_ATOMS: atom_id res chain seq x y z
N MET A 1 -31.00 16.88 14.14
CA MET A 1 -30.29 16.28 13.00
C MET A 1 -29.47 15.12 13.59
N THR A 2 -29.88 13.89 13.39
CA THR A 2 -29.10 12.71 13.76
C THR A 2 -27.81 12.70 12.90
N ALA A 3 -26.66 12.71 13.53
CA ALA A 3 -25.41 12.55 12.83
C ALA A 3 -25.49 11.25 11.98
N ALA A 4 -25.17 11.35 10.70
CA ALA A 4 -25.10 10.15 9.84
C ALA A 4 -24.09 9.17 10.47
N ALA A 5 -24.48 7.91 10.59
CA ALA A 5 -23.57 6.88 11.09
C ALA A 5 -22.33 6.81 10.18
N ALA A 6 -21.16 6.62 10.79
CA ALA A 6 -19.93 6.47 10.02
C ALA A 6 -20.05 5.27 9.04
N PRO A 7 -19.50 5.37 7.83
CA PRO A 7 -19.56 4.29 6.85
C PRO A 7 -18.81 3.05 7.37
N VAL A 8 -19.25 1.88 6.96
CA VAL A 8 -18.52 0.62 7.16
C VAL A 8 -17.38 0.59 6.16
N LEU A 9 -16.15 0.63 6.64
CA LEU A 9 -14.97 0.50 5.79
C LEU A 9 -14.65 -0.98 5.56
N ALA A 10 -14.19 -1.29 4.37
CA ALA A 10 -13.76 -2.60 3.95
C ALA A 10 -12.62 -2.48 2.94
N ALA A 11 -11.85 -3.55 2.78
CA ALA A 11 -10.76 -3.59 1.82
C ALA A 11 -10.66 -4.96 1.15
N GLY A 12 -10.14 -4.99 -0.07
CA GLY A 12 -9.94 -6.22 -0.83
C GLY A 12 -9.02 -6.00 -2.03
N ALA A 13 -8.85 -7.00 -2.86
CA ALA A 13 -8.09 -6.85 -4.08
C ALA A 13 -8.68 -7.67 -5.24
N LEU A 14 -8.39 -7.23 -6.45
CA LEU A 14 -8.47 -8.05 -7.62
C LEU A 14 -7.18 -8.89 -7.67
N VAL A 15 -7.27 -10.14 -7.24
CA VAL A 15 -6.17 -11.09 -7.34
C VAL A 15 -6.15 -11.65 -8.76
N TRP A 16 -4.97 -11.60 -9.40
CA TRP A 16 -4.84 -12.01 -10.79
C TRP A 16 -3.60 -12.89 -11.04
N ARG A 17 -3.67 -13.68 -12.11
CA ARG A 17 -2.54 -14.48 -12.58
C ARG A 17 -2.50 -14.53 -14.11
N ARG A 18 -1.38 -14.97 -14.66
CA ARG A 18 -1.30 -15.34 -16.09
C ARG A 18 -1.68 -16.79 -16.24
N GLY A 19 -2.86 -17.03 -16.81
CA GLY A 19 -3.36 -18.35 -17.18
C GLY A 19 -2.95 -18.76 -18.60
N LYS A 20 -3.44 -19.90 -19.07
CA LYS A 20 -3.12 -20.44 -20.41
C LYS A 20 -3.65 -19.57 -21.55
N SER A 21 -4.78 -18.92 -21.34
CA SER A 21 -5.49 -18.15 -22.36
C SER A 21 -5.42 -16.63 -22.14
N GLY A 22 -4.56 -16.15 -21.23
CA GLY A 22 -4.46 -14.73 -20.89
C GLY A 22 -4.46 -14.48 -19.39
N VAL A 23 -4.84 -13.27 -19.00
CA VAL A 23 -4.93 -12.90 -17.58
C VAL A 23 -6.27 -13.34 -17.00
N GLU A 24 -6.22 -14.00 -15.85
CA GLU A 24 -7.36 -14.49 -15.08
C GLU A 24 -7.47 -13.72 -13.76
N ALA A 25 -8.70 -13.43 -13.33
CA ALA A 25 -9.02 -12.91 -12.01
C ALA A 25 -9.59 -13.99 -11.10
N LEU A 26 -9.28 -13.91 -9.81
CA LEU A 26 -9.86 -14.75 -8.79
C LEU A 26 -11.17 -14.14 -8.31
N LEU A 27 -12.24 -14.91 -8.37
CA LEU A 27 -13.53 -14.60 -7.75
C LEU A 27 -13.83 -15.60 -6.64
N VAL A 28 -14.49 -15.12 -5.59
CA VAL A 28 -15.02 -15.94 -4.51
C VAL A 28 -16.51 -16.15 -4.67
N GLU A 29 -16.99 -17.39 -4.46
CA GLU A 29 -18.42 -17.71 -4.37
C GLU A 29 -18.81 -17.81 -2.89
N ARG A 30 -19.72 -16.92 -2.46
CA ARG A 30 -20.11 -16.85 -1.05
C ARG A 30 -21.18 -17.88 -0.69
N THR A 31 -20.99 -18.56 0.43
CA THR A 31 -21.86 -19.67 0.87
C THR A 31 -23.30 -19.24 1.08
N GLN A 32 -23.54 -18.13 1.78
CA GLN A 32 -24.88 -17.69 2.17
C GLN A 32 -25.66 -17.03 1.03
N HIS A 33 -25.00 -16.33 0.12
CA HIS A 33 -25.63 -15.55 -0.94
C HIS A 33 -25.54 -16.21 -2.32
N ARG A 34 -24.66 -17.19 -2.48
CA ARG A 34 -24.34 -17.84 -3.75
C ARG A 34 -24.03 -16.86 -4.88
N ASP A 35 -23.43 -15.73 -4.50
CA ASP A 35 -22.98 -14.70 -5.43
C ASP A 35 -21.49 -14.80 -5.68
N LEU A 36 -21.07 -14.32 -6.84
CA LEU A 36 -19.66 -14.20 -7.23
C LEU A 36 -19.22 -12.76 -7.04
N SER A 37 -18.13 -12.57 -6.28
CA SER A 37 -17.57 -11.26 -6.00
C SER A 37 -16.05 -11.27 -5.95
N LEU A 38 -15.43 -10.08 -5.97
CA LEU A 38 -14.03 -9.93 -5.63
C LEU A 38 -13.84 -10.19 -4.12
N PRO A 39 -12.72 -10.86 -3.70
CA PRO A 39 -12.42 -11.10 -2.28
C PRO A 39 -12.21 -9.79 -1.53
N LYS A 40 -12.86 -9.65 -0.36
CA LYS A 40 -12.82 -8.43 0.47
C LYS A 40 -13.55 -8.63 1.80
N GLY A 41 -13.11 -7.94 2.81
CA GLY A 41 -13.83 -7.94 4.08
C GLY A 41 -13.76 -6.64 4.86
N LYS A 42 -14.25 -6.63 6.08
CA LYS A 42 -14.38 -5.44 6.90
C LYS A 42 -13.06 -5.09 7.56
N LEU A 43 -12.85 -3.78 7.71
CA LEU A 43 -11.73 -3.24 8.48
C LEU A 43 -11.92 -3.54 9.96
N ASP A 44 -10.93 -4.16 10.59
CA ASP A 44 -10.92 -4.40 12.04
C ASP A 44 -10.43 -3.17 12.82
N PRO A 45 -10.81 -3.02 14.10
CA PRO A 45 -10.33 -1.93 14.93
C PRO A 45 -8.80 -1.90 15.03
N GLY A 46 -8.20 -0.73 14.72
CA GLY A 46 -6.76 -0.53 14.76
C GLY A 46 -5.99 -1.05 13.53
N GLU A 47 -6.68 -1.63 12.55
CA GLU A 47 -6.11 -2.10 11.30
C GLU A 47 -6.04 -0.98 10.25
N SER A 48 -5.07 -1.01 9.36
CA SER A 48 -5.02 -0.16 8.17
C SER A 48 -5.71 -0.82 6.99
N LEU A 49 -6.21 -0.03 6.03
CA LEU A 49 -6.89 -0.57 4.83
C LEU A 49 -6.01 -1.53 4.00
N PRO A 50 -4.70 -1.26 3.75
CA PRO A 50 -3.85 -2.22 3.07
C PRO A 50 -3.64 -3.53 3.85
N GLU A 51 -3.49 -3.44 5.18
CA GLU A 51 -3.39 -4.62 6.06
C GLU A 51 -4.66 -5.46 5.98
N CYS A 52 -5.85 -4.82 6.11
CA CYS A 52 -7.14 -5.46 5.95
C CYS A 52 -7.27 -6.19 4.60
N ALA A 53 -6.91 -5.55 3.50
CA ALA A 53 -6.97 -6.18 2.17
C ALA A 53 -6.12 -7.46 2.10
N ALA A 54 -4.88 -7.40 2.60
CA ALA A 54 -3.98 -8.56 2.59
C ALA A 54 -4.52 -9.71 3.48
N ARG A 55 -4.99 -9.40 4.70
CA ARG A 55 -5.57 -10.38 5.62
C ARG A 55 -6.82 -11.05 5.05
N GLU A 56 -7.79 -10.26 4.58
CA GLU A 56 -9.06 -10.77 4.07
C GLU A 56 -8.86 -11.67 2.84
N ILE A 57 -7.90 -11.33 1.96
CA ILE A 57 -7.58 -12.19 0.82
C ILE A 57 -6.99 -13.51 1.29
N GLU A 58 -6.09 -13.50 2.27
CA GLU A 58 -5.51 -14.71 2.83
C GLU A 58 -6.58 -15.57 3.52
N GLU A 59 -7.49 -14.97 4.31
CA GLU A 59 -8.59 -15.66 5.00
C GLU A 59 -9.61 -16.24 4.03
N GLU A 60 -10.06 -15.47 3.03
CA GLU A 60 -11.09 -15.91 2.07
C GLU A 60 -10.56 -16.87 0.99
N THR A 61 -9.26 -16.82 0.67
CA THR A 61 -8.74 -17.52 -0.52
C THR A 61 -7.52 -18.42 -0.25
N GLY A 62 -6.89 -18.33 0.91
CA GLY A 62 -5.61 -18.98 1.21
C GLY A 62 -4.42 -18.38 0.45
N CYS A 63 -4.58 -17.23 -0.22
CA CYS A 63 -3.51 -16.59 -0.98
C CYS A 63 -2.82 -15.52 -0.14
N ALA A 64 -1.54 -15.67 0.14
CA ALA A 64 -0.73 -14.54 0.54
C ALA A 64 -0.43 -13.65 -0.68
N VAL A 65 -0.82 -12.38 -0.62
CA VAL A 65 -0.67 -11.44 -1.75
C VAL A 65 0.20 -10.25 -1.40
N THR A 66 0.81 -9.67 -2.42
CA THR A 66 1.42 -8.34 -2.36
C THR A 66 0.52 -7.36 -3.11
N LEU A 67 0.12 -6.28 -2.45
CA LEU A 67 -0.73 -5.28 -3.06
C LEU A 67 0.05 -4.45 -4.09
N GLY A 68 -0.51 -4.33 -5.27
CA GLY A 68 -0.05 -3.41 -6.31
C GLY A 68 -0.79 -2.08 -6.24
N ALA A 69 -0.94 -1.41 -7.38
CA ALA A 69 -1.58 -0.10 -7.43
C ALA A 69 -3.09 -0.16 -7.11
N PRO A 70 -3.66 0.90 -6.47
CA PRO A 70 -5.07 0.95 -6.14
C PRO A 70 -5.95 0.98 -7.40
N LEU A 71 -7.04 0.24 -7.38
CA LEU A 71 -8.07 0.20 -8.44
C LEU A 71 -9.25 1.14 -8.12
N GLY A 72 -9.26 1.75 -6.94
CA GLY A 72 -10.29 2.67 -6.48
C GLY A 72 -11.27 2.04 -5.49
N THR A 73 -12.43 2.68 -5.34
CA THR A 73 -13.45 2.28 -4.37
C THR A 73 -14.73 1.82 -5.04
N SER A 74 -15.49 1.00 -4.31
CA SER A 74 -16.90 0.80 -4.54
C SER A 74 -17.71 1.25 -3.31
N GLU A 75 -18.85 1.88 -3.56
CA GLU A 75 -19.69 2.44 -2.51
C GLU A 75 -21.13 1.93 -2.69
N TYR A 76 -21.71 1.42 -1.63
CA TYR A 76 -23.09 0.95 -1.64
C TYR A 76 -23.72 0.99 -0.26
N ARG A 77 -25.05 0.99 -0.23
CA ARG A 77 -25.80 1.00 1.02
C ARG A 77 -26.10 -0.42 1.49
N LEU A 78 -25.83 -0.68 2.77
CA LEU A 78 -26.16 -1.94 3.43
C LEU A 78 -27.67 -2.01 3.74
N PRO A 79 -28.25 -3.23 3.96
CA PRO A 79 -29.65 -3.39 4.33
C PRO A 79 -30.05 -2.67 5.64
N ASP A 80 -29.09 -2.45 6.53
CA ASP A 80 -29.29 -1.72 7.80
C ASP A 80 -29.24 -0.18 7.62
N GLY A 81 -29.09 0.30 6.38
CA GLY A 81 -29.09 1.71 6.01
C GLY A 81 -27.72 2.42 6.13
N ARG A 82 -26.68 1.75 6.59
CA ARG A 82 -25.31 2.32 6.62
C ARG A 82 -24.68 2.26 5.24
N ASP A 83 -23.86 3.26 4.94
CA ASP A 83 -23.02 3.23 3.75
C ASP A 83 -21.82 2.31 3.98
N LYS A 84 -21.42 1.53 2.97
CA LYS A 84 -20.19 0.73 2.96
C LYS A 84 -19.28 1.22 1.84
N VAL A 85 -18.02 1.44 2.17
CA VAL A 85 -16.96 1.81 1.23
C VAL A 85 -15.92 0.71 1.21
N VAL A 86 -15.67 0.13 0.05
CA VAL A 86 -14.67 -0.92 -0.14
C VAL A 86 -13.54 -0.38 -1.00
N TYR A 87 -12.30 -0.48 -0.50
CA TYR A 87 -11.09 -0.09 -1.19
C TYR A 87 -10.48 -1.30 -1.88
N TYR A 88 -10.09 -1.15 -3.14
CA TYR A 88 -9.55 -2.25 -3.93
C TYR A 88 -8.17 -1.93 -4.50
N TRP A 89 -7.28 -2.92 -4.44
CA TRP A 89 -5.98 -2.95 -5.10
C TRP A 89 -5.91 -4.05 -6.16
N GLN A 90 -5.03 -3.91 -7.13
CA GLN A 90 -4.60 -5.05 -7.93
C GLN A 90 -3.59 -5.86 -7.13
N ALA A 91 -3.62 -7.20 -7.23
CA ALA A 91 -2.69 -8.06 -6.52
C ALA A 91 -2.29 -9.25 -7.41
N PRO A 92 -1.04 -9.32 -7.87
CA PRO A 92 -0.59 -10.52 -8.56
C PRO A 92 -0.58 -11.71 -7.60
N LEU A 93 -0.99 -12.89 -8.08
CA LEU A 93 -0.78 -14.12 -7.34
C LEU A 93 0.73 -14.36 -7.19
N GLY A 94 1.20 -14.47 -5.96
CA GLY A 94 2.61 -14.71 -5.66
C GLY A 94 3.10 -16.08 -6.13
N ASP A 95 4.41 -16.29 -6.16
CA ASP A 95 5.06 -17.53 -6.59
C ASP A 95 4.66 -18.76 -5.74
N ALA A 96 4.23 -18.54 -4.50
CA ALA A 96 3.71 -19.59 -3.62
C ALA A 96 2.37 -20.18 -4.13
N GLY A 97 1.71 -19.50 -5.07
CA GLY A 97 0.43 -19.94 -5.62
C GLY A 97 -0.73 -19.85 -4.63
N LEU A 98 -1.78 -20.63 -4.91
CA LEU A 98 -2.88 -20.84 -3.97
C LEU A 98 -2.41 -21.73 -2.83
N GLY A 99 -2.60 -21.26 -1.60
CA GLY A 99 -2.55 -22.15 -0.44
C GLY A 99 -3.68 -23.19 -0.49
N PRO A 100 -3.69 -24.15 0.46
CA PRO A 100 -4.81 -25.07 0.58
C PRO A 100 -6.07 -24.26 0.94
N PHE A 101 -7.07 -24.28 0.06
CA PHE A 101 -8.39 -23.70 0.28
C PHE A 101 -9.37 -24.82 0.64
N GLU A 102 -10.09 -24.65 1.73
CA GLU A 102 -11.22 -25.47 2.11
C GLU A 102 -12.48 -24.60 2.20
N PRO A 103 -13.62 -25.04 1.62
CA PRO A 103 -14.88 -24.33 1.79
C PRO A 103 -15.22 -24.11 3.26
N ASN A 104 -15.75 -22.91 3.58
CA ASN A 104 -16.13 -22.53 4.94
C ASN A 104 -17.50 -21.84 4.97
N ASP A 105 -17.90 -21.30 6.11
CA ASP A 105 -19.20 -20.66 6.29
C ASP A 105 -19.37 -19.38 5.46
N GLU A 106 -18.28 -18.77 4.99
CA GLU A 106 -18.27 -17.56 4.19
C GLU A 106 -18.06 -17.82 2.71
N ILE A 107 -17.06 -18.65 2.36
CA ILE A 107 -16.65 -18.90 0.98
C ILE A 107 -16.82 -20.39 0.64
N MET A 108 -17.65 -20.66 -0.37
CA MET A 108 -17.94 -22.02 -0.85
C MET A 108 -16.95 -22.48 -1.90
N ALA A 109 -16.52 -21.61 -2.81
CA ALA A 109 -15.64 -21.95 -3.91
C ALA A 109 -14.82 -20.77 -4.42
N LEU A 110 -13.68 -21.09 -5.04
CA LEU A 110 -12.81 -20.15 -5.73
C LEU A 110 -12.86 -20.39 -7.23
N HIS A 111 -12.97 -19.31 -8.02
CA HIS A 111 -13.09 -19.37 -9.47
C HIS A 111 -12.01 -18.50 -10.13
N TRP A 112 -11.11 -19.12 -10.89
CA TRP A 112 -10.20 -18.41 -11.79
C TRP A 112 -10.85 -18.25 -13.15
N LEU A 113 -11.12 -17.02 -13.56
CA LEU A 113 -11.82 -16.71 -14.80
C LEU A 113 -11.04 -15.71 -15.64
N PRO A 114 -11.03 -15.86 -16.99
CA PRO A 114 -10.59 -14.78 -17.88
C PRO A 114 -11.30 -13.47 -17.52
N LEU A 115 -10.61 -12.33 -17.65
CA LEU A 115 -11.14 -11.03 -17.18
C LEU A 115 -12.52 -10.69 -17.78
N ASP A 116 -12.69 -10.94 -19.07
CA ASP A 116 -13.96 -10.69 -19.76
C ASP A 116 -15.10 -11.58 -19.23
N GLU A 117 -14.81 -12.84 -18.88
CA GLU A 117 -15.77 -13.74 -18.24
C GLU A 117 -16.02 -13.33 -16.78
N ALA A 118 -14.97 -13.03 -16.02
CA ALA A 118 -15.07 -12.55 -14.64
C ALA A 118 -15.99 -11.33 -14.56
N ARG A 119 -15.78 -10.33 -15.44
CA ARG A 119 -16.60 -9.12 -15.49
C ARG A 119 -18.07 -9.37 -15.81
N ARG A 120 -18.38 -10.38 -16.63
CA ARG A 120 -19.78 -10.76 -16.93
C ARG A 120 -20.44 -11.56 -15.81
N ARG A 121 -19.67 -12.32 -15.03
CA ARG A 121 -20.17 -13.27 -14.03
C ARG A 121 -20.23 -12.72 -12.61
N VAL A 122 -19.50 -11.66 -12.28
CA VAL A 122 -19.66 -11.03 -10.96
C VAL A 122 -21.08 -10.57 -10.74
N SER A 123 -21.58 -10.76 -9.54
CA SER A 123 -22.97 -10.50 -9.19
C SER A 123 -23.30 -9.01 -9.04
N TYR A 124 -22.27 -8.15 -8.95
CA TYR A 124 -22.43 -6.73 -8.65
C TYR A 124 -21.74 -5.85 -9.69
N GLU A 125 -22.43 -4.80 -10.15
CA GLU A 125 -21.88 -3.84 -11.11
C GLU A 125 -20.62 -3.11 -10.60
N HIS A 126 -20.54 -2.89 -9.30
CA HIS A 126 -19.39 -2.25 -8.73
C HIS A 126 -18.12 -3.13 -8.79
N ASP A 127 -18.24 -4.47 -8.69
CA ASP A 127 -17.12 -5.38 -8.89
C ASP A 127 -16.73 -5.43 -10.39
N ALA A 128 -17.71 -5.43 -11.29
CA ALA A 128 -17.45 -5.32 -12.72
C ALA A 128 -16.70 -4.03 -13.09
N ALA A 129 -17.00 -2.92 -12.43
CA ALA A 129 -16.29 -1.66 -12.62
C ALA A 129 -14.83 -1.73 -12.14
N ILE A 130 -14.53 -2.44 -11.04
CA ILE A 130 -13.15 -2.67 -10.58
C ILE A 130 -12.37 -3.53 -11.59
N ILE A 131 -13.00 -4.60 -12.12
CA ILE A 131 -12.39 -5.44 -13.16
C ILE A 131 -12.10 -4.61 -14.41
N ALA A 132 -13.03 -3.76 -14.86
CA ALA A 132 -12.81 -2.88 -16.01
C ALA A 132 -11.61 -1.92 -15.83
N ARG A 133 -11.44 -1.35 -14.64
CA ARG A 133 -10.27 -0.51 -14.33
C ARG A 133 -8.95 -1.30 -14.39
N PHE A 134 -8.98 -2.56 -13.97
CA PHE A 134 -7.82 -3.43 -14.10
C PHE A 134 -7.52 -3.79 -15.57
N GLU A 135 -8.55 -4.05 -16.40
CA GLU A 135 -8.40 -4.25 -17.84
C GLU A 135 -7.73 -3.05 -18.52
N GLU A 136 -8.10 -1.82 -18.14
CA GLU A 136 -7.45 -0.60 -18.62
C GLU A 136 -5.97 -0.52 -18.23
N ARG A 137 -5.62 -0.94 -17.01
CA ARG A 137 -4.22 -1.01 -16.56
C ARG A 137 -3.42 -2.06 -17.30
N LEU A 138 -4.01 -3.24 -17.49
CA LEU A 138 -3.41 -4.32 -18.27
C LEU A 138 -3.13 -3.89 -19.72
N ALA A 139 -4.06 -3.19 -20.36
CA ALA A 139 -3.89 -2.66 -21.71
C ALA A 139 -2.73 -1.65 -21.82
N ARG A 140 -2.35 -1.00 -20.71
CA ARG A 140 -1.22 -0.08 -20.62
C ARG A 140 0.07 -0.74 -20.12
N GLY A 141 0.08 -2.06 -19.83
CA GLY A 141 1.22 -2.75 -19.24
C GLY A 141 1.51 -2.32 -17.79
N GLN A 142 0.48 -1.93 -17.05
CA GLN A 142 0.57 -1.39 -15.68
C GLN A 142 -0.03 -2.35 -14.64
N GLU A 143 -0.27 -3.61 -15.02
CA GLU A 143 -0.82 -4.64 -14.15
C GLU A 143 0.15 -5.07 -13.03
N GLN A 144 1.44 -4.90 -13.26
CA GLN A 144 2.46 -5.23 -12.27
C GLN A 144 3.22 -3.97 -11.87
N THR A 145 3.26 -3.69 -10.57
CA THR A 145 3.94 -2.53 -9.99
C THR A 145 4.81 -2.95 -8.81
N PHE A 146 5.77 -2.11 -8.46
CA PHE A 146 6.53 -2.20 -7.22
C PHE A 146 6.47 -0.86 -6.47
N PRO A 147 6.53 -0.86 -5.12
CA PRO A 147 6.37 0.35 -4.32
C PRO A 147 7.69 1.10 -4.14
N ILE A 148 7.65 2.42 -4.26
CA ILE A 148 8.60 3.32 -3.60
C ILE A 148 7.82 4.03 -2.50
N VAL A 149 8.20 3.80 -1.24
CA VAL A 149 7.48 4.33 -0.08
C VAL A 149 8.25 5.47 0.55
N ALA A 150 7.66 6.66 0.55
CA ALA A 150 8.15 7.80 1.31
C ALA A 150 7.49 7.78 2.70
N LEU A 151 8.26 7.58 3.76
CA LEU A 151 7.79 7.47 5.14
C LEU A 151 8.33 8.61 5.97
N ARG A 152 7.46 9.38 6.63
CA ARG A 152 7.89 10.33 7.66
C ARG A 152 7.96 9.63 9.01
N HIS A 153 9.04 9.91 9.78
CA HIS A 153 9.21 9.35 11.13
C HIS A 153 8.02 9.61 12.06
N GLY A 154 7.78 8.73 13.02
CA GLY A 154 6.78 8.86 14.08
C GLY A 154 7.00 10.08 14.98
N LYS A 155 6.04 10.34 15.88
CA LYS A 155 6.14 11.48 16.81
C LYS A 155 7.37 11.34 17.70
N ALA A 156 8.35 12.24 17.54
CA ALA A 156 9.58 12.29 18.34
C ALA A 156 9.42 13.23 19.53
N ALA A 157 10.35 13.12 20.49
CA ALA A 157 10.51 14.05 21.61
C ALA A 157 10.60 15.50 21.09
N ASP A 158 10.11 16.45 21.87
CA ASP A 158 10.10 17.85 21.48
C ASP A 158 11.52 18.41 21.38
N PRO A 159 11.92 19.06 20.26
CA PRO A 159 13.27 19.55 20.06
C PRO A 159 13.68 20.65 21.06
N TYR A 160 12.70 21.38 21.61
CA TYR A 160 12.98 22.48 22.56
C TYR A 160 13.16 22.00 24.00
N SER A 161 12.71 20.79 24.32
CA SER A 161 12.81 20.21 25.67
C SER A 161 13.78 19.02 25.77
N PHE A 162 14.34 18.57 24.64
CA PHE A 162 15.30 17.48 24.61
C PHE A 162 16.71 17.98 24.87
N ASP A 163 17.33 17.43 25.91
CA ASP A 163 18.73 17.74 26.27
C ASP A 163 19.68 16.78 25.51
N GLY A 164 20.12 17.19 24.33
CA GLY A 164 21.02 16.42 23.47
C GLY A 164 20.99 16.89 22.03
N GLU A 165 21.76 16.22 21.18
CA GLU A 165 21.82 16.49 19.75
C GLU A 165 20.51 16.05 19.06
N ASP A 166 20.04 16.81 18.04
CA ASP A 166 18.79 16.52 17.34
C ASP A 166 18.75 15.11 16.73
N VAL A 167 19.89 14.61 16.27
CA VAL A 167 19.99 13.25 15.70
C VAL A 167 19.68 12.16 16.73
N ALA A 168 19.94 12.41 18.01
CA ALA A 168 19.70 11.48 19.11
C ALA A 168 18.29 11.56 19.71
N ARG A 169 17.42 12.47 19.22
CA ARG A 169 16.03 12.58 19.70
C ARG A 169 15.24 11.30 19.42
N PRO A 170 14.70 10.62 20.48
CA PRO A 170 13.94 9.39 20.32
C PRO A 170 12.48 9.67 19.92
N LEU A 171 11.77 8.62 19.56
CA LEU A 171 10.31 8.64 19.50
C LEU A 171 9.72 8.87 20.90
N THR A 172 8.53 9.45 20.94
CA THR A 172 7.66 9.40 22.13
C THR A 172 6.88 8.08 22.13
N SER A 173 6.24 7.72 23.26
CA SER A 173 5.36 6.56 23.32
C SER A 173 4.21 6.60 22.30
N ARG A 174 3.77 7.81 21.89
CA ARG A 174 2.86 7.98 20.75
C ARG A 174 3.53 7.59 19.43
N GLY A 175 4.77 8.03 19.23
CA GLY A 175 5.53 7.69 18.02
C GLY A 175 5.80 6.20 17.89
N GLU A 176 6.09 5.52 19.00
CA GLU A 176 6.27 4.06 19.05
C GLU A 176 4.99 3.33 18.64
N ARG A 177 3.82 3.73 19.20
CA ARG A 177 2.54 3.15 18.77
C ARG A 177 2.23 3.43 17.30
N GLN A 178 2.47 4.66 16.82
CA GLN A 178 2.32 4.99 15.41
C GLN A 178 3.17 4.09 14.52
N SER A 179 4.44 3.90 14.87
CA SER A 179 5.38 3.06 14.10
C SER A 179 4.93 1.61 14.04
N ALA A 180 4.47 1.07 15.16
CA ALA A 180 3.94 -0.29 15.23
C ALA A 180 2.67 -0.47 14.37
N SER A 181 1.75 0.50 14.40
CA SER A 181 0.45 0.42 13.70
C SER A 181 0.55 0.53 12.17
N ILE A 182 1.60 1.17 11.63
CA ILE A 182 1.77 1.29 10.16
C ILE A 182 2.60 0.16 9.54
N ALA A 183 3.31 -0.62 10.36
CA ALA A 183 4.29 -1.59 9.86
C ALA A 183 3.66 -2.63 8.91
N ARG A 184 2.55 -3.25 9.30
CA ARG A 184 1.85 -4.24 8.47
C ARG A 184 1.21 -3.62 7.24
N GLY A 185 0.67 -2.39 7.35
CA GLY A 185 0.13 -1.66 6.21
C GLY A 185 1.19 -1.37 5.14
N ILE A 186 2.43 -1.01 5.53
CA ILE A 186 3.55 -0.86 4.59
C ILE A 186 3.97 -2.22 4.04
N ALA A 187 4.03 -3.25 4.89
CA ALA A 187 4.44 -4.60 4.49
C ALA A 187 3.49 -5.23 3.46
N ALA A 188 2.19 -4.88 3.48
CA ALA A 188 1.21 -5.35 2.50
C ALA A 188 1.59 -5.04 1.04
N PHE A 189 2.40 -3.98 0.81
CA PHE A 189 2.92 -3.62 -0.51
C PHE A 189 4.24 -4.35 -0.89
N GLY A 190 4.78 -5.20 -0.02
CA GLY A 190 5.95 -6.04 -0.28
C GLY A 190 7.26 -5.29 -0.58
N PRO A 191 7.64 -4.24 0.17
CA PRO A 191 8.95 -3.63 -0.04
C PRO A 191 10.07 -4.59 0.36
N GLU A 192 11.14 -4.63 -0.43
CA GLU A 192 12.29 -5.53 -0.25
C GLU A 192 13.49 -4.85 0.42
N ARG A 193 13.40 -3.53 0.62
CA ARG A 193 14.49 -2.73 1.22
C ARG A 193 13.92 -1.63 2.09
N ILE A 194 14.66 -1.36 3.17
CA ILE A 194 14.41 -0.21 4.04
C ILE A 194 15.69 0.64 4.05
N LEU A 195 15.53 1.91 3.66
CA LEU A 195 16.54 2.95 3.78
C LEU A 195 16.01 3.96 4.80
N SER A 196 16.81 4.34 5.78
CA SER A 196 16.38 5.28 6.82
C SER A 196 17.42 6.38 7.01
N SER A 197 16.97 7.58 7.34
CA SER A 197 17.85 8.55 7.98
C SER A 197 18.54 7.90 9.19
N ASP A 198 19.74 8.30 9.48
CA ASP A 198 20.53 7.87 10.64
C ASP A 198 20.04 8.48 11.97
N ALA A 199 19.09 9.41 11.94
CA ALA A 199 18.47 9.96 13.15
C ALA A 199 17.69 8.87 13.92
N LEU A 200 17.86 8.82 15.25
CA LEU A 200 17.28 7.79 16.12
C LEU A 200 15.78 7.62 15.93
N ARG A 201 15.01 8.73 15.82
CA ARG A 201 13.56 8.69 15.55
C ARG A 201 13.18 7.99 14.26
N CYS A 202 14.02 8.09 13.21
CA CYS A 202 13.77 7.40 11.94
C CYS A 202 14.08 5.91 12.06
N LEU A 203 15.18 5.54 12.71
CA LEU A 203 15.55 4.16 12.96
C LEU A 203 14.50 3.44 13.82
N GLN A 204 14.06 4.08 14.91
CA GLN A 204 12.96 3.54 15.73
C GLN A 204 11.62 3.45 14.99
N THR A 205 11.37 4.31 14.01
CA THR A 205 10.15 4.26 13.19
C THR A 205 10.12 3.02 12.30
N VAL A 206 11.25 2.60 11.77
CA VAL A 206 11.32 1.45 10.87
C VAL A 206 11.54 0.11 11.58
N GLU A 207 11.91 0.11 12.86
CA GLU A 207 12.18 -1.11 13.63
C GLU A 207 11.00 -2.12 13.63
N PRO A 208 9.73 -1.74 13.84
CA PRO A 208 8.61 -2.67 13.71
C PRO A 208 8.47 -3.23 12.29
N LEU A 209 8.76 -2.43 11.26
CA LEU A 209 8.71 -2.86 9.87
C LEU A 209 9.82 -3.84 9.54
N GLU A 210 11.05 -3.65 10.09
CA GLU A 210 12.15 -4.61 9.96
C GLU A 210 11.75 -5.99 10.50
N ALA A 211 11.07 -6.02 11.65
CA ALA A 211 10.60 -7.26 12.26
C ALA A 211 9.53 -7.95 11.40
N VAL A 212 8.60 -7.20 10.81
CA VAL A 212 7.54 -7.77 9.96
C VAL A 212 8.10 -8.31 8.64
N LEU A 213 9.03 -7.59 8.01
CA LEU A 213 9.60 -7.96 6.70
C LEU A 213 10.77 -8.93 6.81
N GLY A 214 11.40 -9.07 7.96
CA GLY A 214 12.67 -9.80 8.11
C GLY A 214 13.84 -9.11 7.38
N VAL A 215 13.78 -7.80 7.17
CA VAL A 215 14.75 -7.00 6.40
C VAL A 215 15.30 -5.88 7.24
N ALA A 216 16.62 -5.85 7.47
CA ALA A 216 17.27 -4.79 8.22
C ALA A 216 17.31 -3.47 7.44
N ALA A 217 17.04 -2.36 8.13
CA ALA A 217 17.17 -1.03 7.57
C ALA A 217 18.64 -0.64 7.39
N LYS A 218 18.92 0.05 6.29
CA LYS A 218 20.20 0.68 6.06
C LYS A 218 20.10 2.14 6.44
N ALA A 219 20.84 2.57 7.48
CA ALA A 219 21.01 3.96 7.84
C ALA A 219 21.80 4.72 6.76
N LEU A 220 21.31 5.88 6.37
CA LEU A 220 21.87 6.74 5.34
C LEU A 220 21.79 8.20 5.78
N HIS A 221 22.94 8.83 5.94
CA HIS A 221 23.01 10.23 6.35
C HIS A 221 22.39 11.18 5.32
N GLU A 222 22.42 10.83 4.04
CA GLU A 222 21.76 11.57 2.96
C GLU A 222 20.24 11.65 3.07
N LEU A 223 19.61 10.86 3.94
CA LEU A 223 18.19 10.99 4.29
C LEU A 223 17.95 11.85 5.53
N SER A 224 19.01 12.40 6.16
CA SER A 224 18.90 13.29 7.31
C SER A 224 18.42 14.69 6.88
N GLN A 225 17.68 15.37 7.77
CA GLN A 225 17.25 16.76 7.52
C GLN A 225 18.41 17.77 7.55
N GLU A 226 19.56 17.41 8.09
CA GLU A 226 20.73 18.27 8.22
C GLU A 226 21.73 18.16 7.06
N TRP A 227 21.39 17.41 6.01
CA TRP A 227 22.24 17.27 4.83
C TRP A 227 22.09 18.48 3.89
N PRO A 228 23.06 19.41 3.83
CA PRO A 228 22.79 20.71 3.20
C PRO A 228 23.06 20.77 1.69
N VAL A 229 23.96 19.93 1.13
CA VAL A 229 24.40 20.03 -0.27
C VAL A 229 24.36 18.68 -0.95
N GLY A 230 23.77 18.62 -2.18
CA GLY A 230 23.74 17.40 -2.99
C GLY A 230 22.77 16.32 -2.54
N GLN A 231 21.91 16.61 -1.56
CA GLN A 231 20.94 15.65 -1.02
C GLN A 231 19.95 15.17 -2.08
N ARG A 232 19.40 16.11 -2.86
CA ARG A 232 18.39 15.79 -3.89
C ARG A 232 18.96 14.85 -4.93
N GLU A 233 20.16 15.09 -5.41
CA GLU A 233 20.85 14.27 -6.43
C GLU A 233 21.16 12.87 -5.88
N GLU A 234 21.53 12.75 -4.60
CA GLU A 234 21.78 11.45 -4.00
C GLU A 234 20.51 10.64 -3.82
N ILE A 235 19.43 11.26 -3.34
CA ILE A 235 18.11 10.63 -3.26
C ILE A 235 17.66 10.15 -4.63
N GLU A 236 17.78 11.00 -5.66
CA GLU A 236 17.42 10.66 -7.03
C GLU A 236 18.25 9.48 -7.56
N ARG A 237 19.54 9.44 -7.30
CA ARG A 237 20.40 8.29 -7.65
C ARG A 237 19.96 6.99 -6.96
N ARG A 238 19.53 7.05 -5.69
CA ARG A 238 19.00 5.89 -4.95
C ARG A 238 17.70 5.39 -5.53
N ILE A 239 16.79 6.31 -5.84
CA ILE A 239 15.50 6.00 -6.45
C ILE A 239 15.69 5.46 -7.87
N ALA A 240 16.50 6.10 -8.72
CA ALA A 240 16.81 5.59 -10.04
C ALA A 240 17.40 4.17 -10.02
N LYS A 241 18.24 3.86 -9.02
CA LYS A 241 18.76 2.50 -8.81
C LYS A 241 17.65 1.53 -8.39
N ALA A 242 16.73 1.92 -7.53
CA ALA A 242 15.60 1.09 -7.10
C ALA A 242 14.67 0.81 -8.28
N VAL A 243 14.31 1.85 -9.05
CA VAL A 243 13.46 1.78 -10.25
C VAL A 243 14.08 0.87 -11.32
N ARG A 244 15.35 1.08 -11.65
CA ARG A 244 16.06 0.21 -12.63
C ARG A 244 16.09 -1.26 -12.22
N LYS A 245 16.16 -1.53 -10.90
CA LYS A 245 16.16 -2.90 -10.35
C LYS A 245 14.76 -3.44 -10.08
N ARG A 246 13.71 -2.64 -10.30
CA ARG A 246 12.32 -2.96 -9.95
C ARG A 246 12.16 -3.43 -8.51
N ARG A 247 12.84 -2.74 -7.59
CA ARG A 247 12.97 -3.17 -6.21
C ARG A 247 12.16 -2.28 -5.28
N GLY A 248 11.11 -2.82 -4.68
CA GLY A 248 10.31 -2.15 -3.67
C GLY A 248 11.20 -1.60 -2.55
N THR A 249 11.10 -0.30 -2.26
CA THR A 249 12.01 0.37 -1.33
C THR A 249 11.26 1.38 -0.47
N VAL A 250 11.43 1.27 0.86
CA VAL A 250 10.99 2.27 1.84
C VAL A 250 12.14 3.26 2.08
N LEU A 251 11.82 4.55 2.09
CA LEU A 251 12.73 5.64 2.47
C LEU A 251 12.11 6.39 3.66
N CYS A 252 12.62 6.14 4.87
CA CYS A 252 12.18 6.83 6.08
C CYS A 252 13.02 8.08 6.32
N SER A 253 12.35 9.22 6.47
CA SER A 253 13.01 10.50 6.62
C SER A 253 12.14 11.54 7.37
N HIS A 254 12.39 12.80 7.14
CA HIS A 254 11.85 13.98 7.82
C HIS A 254 10.99 14.82 6.85
N ALA A 255 10.05 15.60 7.38
CA ALA A 255 9.15 16.42 6.56
C ALA A 255 9.86 17.21 5.42
N PRO A 256 10.99 17.90 5.63
CA PRO A 256 11.66 18.63 4.55
C PRO A 256 12.21 17.74 3.44
N VAL A 257 12.49 16.47 3.74
CA VAL A 257 13.13 15.53 2.79
C VAL A 257 12.10 14.73 2.01
N ILE A 258 10.88 14.54 2.54
CA ILE A 258 9.81 13.79 1.87
C ILE A 258 9.52 14.37 0.48
N GLY A 259 9.50 15.70 0.35
CA GLY A 259 9.32 16.37 -0.94
C GLY A 259 10.39 15.96 -1.97
N ASN A 260 11.65 15.86 -1.56
CA ASN A 260 12.74 15.42 -2.44
C ASN A 260 12.57 13.95 -2.87
N ILE A 261 12.07 13.08 -1.98
CA ILE A 261 11.79 11.67 -2.31
C ILE A 261 10.69 11.57 -3.35
N VAL A 262 9.56 12.27 -3.15
CA VAL A 262 8.42 12.25 -4.09
C VAL A 262 8.81 12.83 -5.44
N SER A 263 9.46 14.03 -5.47
CA SER A 263 9.94 14.66 -6.70
C SER A 263 10.94 13.78 -7.46
N ALA A 264 11.82 13.07 -6.75
CA ALA A 264 12.78 12.18 -7.38
C ALA A 264 12.11 10.99 -8.08
N VAL A 265 11.02 10.42 -7.52
CA VAL A 265 10.23 9.38 -8.20
C VAL A 265 9.57 9.95 -9.44
N VAL A 266 8.93 11.13 -9.33
CA VAL A 266 8.28 11.82 -10.45
C VAL A 266 9.28 12.05 -11.59
N HIS A 267 10.47 12.56 -11.28
CA HIS A 267 11.52 12.81 -12.25
C HIS A 267 12.05 11.52 -12.91
N VAL A 268 12.39 10.50 -12.11
CA VAL A 268 12.95 9.23 -12.61
C VAL A 268 11.95 8.45 -13.47
N THR A 269 10.64 8.66 -13.28
CA THR A 269 9.58 8.02 -14.06
C THR A 269 9.00 8.89 -15.17
N ASP A 270 9.60 10.05 -15.44
CA ASP A 270 9.13 11.05 -16.40
C ASP A 270 7.63 11.42 -16.22
N ALA A 271 7.20 11.42 -14.97
CA ALA A 271 5.83 11.78 -14.63
C ALA A 271 5.69 13.30 -14.46
N ALA A 272 4.46 13.81 -14.64
CA ALA A 272 4.20 15.22 -14.41
C ALA A 272 4.09 15.54 -12.91
N GLU A 273 4.70 16.64 -12.47
CA GLU A 273 4.40 17.21 -11.16
C GLU A 273 2.96 17.75 -11.16
N THR A 274 2.20 17.37 -10.16
CA THR A 274 0.78 17.71 -10.03
C THR A 274 0.47 18.16 -8.59
N GLU A 275 -0.67 18.77 -8.38
CA GLU A 275 -1.16 19.06 -7.02
C GLU A 275 -1.23 17.76 -6.17
N ARG A 276 -1.53 16.63 -6.79
CA ARG A 276 -1.60 15.33 -6.12
C ARG A 276 -0.21 14.88 -5.63
N THR A 277 0.84 15.01 -6.45
CA THR A 277 2.22 14.69 -6.02
C THR A 277 2.71 15.65 -4.94
N HIS A 278 2.33 16.93 -5.02
CA HIS A 278 2.64 17.90 -3.98
C HIS A 278 1.97 17.54 -2.65
N ARG A 279 0.66 17.23 -2.65
CA ARG A 279 -0.05 16.79 -1.44
C ARG A 279 0.55 15.51 -0.85
N ALA A 280 0.96 14.57 -1.69
CA ALA A 280 1.58 13.32 -1.28
C ALA A 280 2.94 13.48 -0.58
N SER A 281 3.56 14.67 -0.68
CA SER A 281 4.79 15.02 0.04
C SER A 281 4.54 15.69 1.40
N MET A 282 3.30 16.06 1.72
CA MET A 282 2.93 16.79 2.94
C MET A 282 2.47 15.82 4.04
N LEU A 283 3.36 14.95 4.48
CA LEU A 283 3.05 13.90 5.44
C LEU A 283 3.06 14.41 6.89
N HIS A 284 2.09 13.97 7.69
CA HIS A 284 2.16 14.03 9.14
C HIS A 284 3.09 12.94 9.70
N THR A 285 3.38 12.97 11.00
CA THR A 285 4.24 11.96 11.65
C THR A 285 3.65 10.55 11.51
N ALA A 286 4.49 9.60 11.06
CA ALA A 286 4.14 8.23 10.72
C ALA A 286 3.15 8.07 9.55
N GLU A 287 2.88 9.13 8.78
CA GLU A 287 2.24 8.95 7.48
C GLU A 287 3.28 8.52 6.44
N PHE A 288 2.80 7.76 5.47
CA PHE A 288 3.60 7.31 4.35
C PHE A 288 2.83 7.42 3.02
N THR A 289 3.56 7.74 1.96
CA THR A 289 3.05 7.70 0.60
C THR A 289 3.66 6.53 -0.15
N VAL A 290 2.82 5.71 -0.75
CA VAL A 290 3.22 4.66 -1.68
C VAL A 290 3.13 5.20 -3.11
N LEU A 291 4.27 5.24 -3.79
CA LEU A 291 4.35 5.56 -5.21
C LEU A 291 4.50 4.25 -5.97
N HIS A 292 3.47 3.86 -6.71
CA HIS A 292 3.43 2.62 -7.48
C HIS A 292 4.08 2.82 -8.84
N VAL A 293 5.22 2.19 -9.05
CA VAL A 293 5.97 2.26 -10.31
C VAL A 293 5.74 0.98 -11.11
N SER A 294 5.44 1.11 -12.42
CA SER A 294 5.24 -0.06 -13.29
C SER A 294 6.52 -0.87 -13.44
N ALA A 295 6.37 -2.22 -13.47
CA ALA A 295 7.47 -3.14 -13.68
C ALA A 295 7.79 -3.40 -15.15
N GLY A 296 7.16 -2.67 -16.09
CA GLY A 296 7.38 -2.75 -17.53
C GLY A 296 8.79 -2.34 -17.97
N ALA A 297 9.05 -2.37 -19.29
CA ALA A 297 10.35 -2.00 -19.86
C ALA A 297 10.67 -0.52 -19.60
N GLU A 298 9.67 0.34 -19.70
CA GLU A 298 9.74 1.77 -19.38
C GLU A 298 8.95 2.03 -18.09
N PRO A 299 9.63 2.13 -16.94
CA PRO A 299 8.96 2.36 -15.67
C PRO A 299 8.23 3.70 -15.65
N SER A 300 6.97 3.70 -15.26
CA SER A 300 6.13 4.90 -15.13
C SER A 300 5.44 4.94 -13.76
N LEU A 301 5.15 6.13 -13.25
CA LEU A 301 4.33 6.32 -12.05
C LEU A 301 2.87 6.00 -12.39
N VAL A 302 2.38 4.86 -11.87
CA VAL A 302 1.02 4.36 -12.16
C VAL A 302 -0.02 4.98 -11.23
N ALA A 303 0.31 5.09 -9.96
CA ALA A 303 -0.57 5.64 -8.94
C ALA A 303 0.25 6.08 -7.72
N LEU A 304 -0.37 6.90 -6.88
CA LEU A 304 0.12 7.21 -5.54
C LEU A 304 -1.05 7.24 -4.56
N GLU A 305 -0.76 6.86 -3.34
CA GLU A 305 -1.71 6.85 -2.23
C GLU A 305 -0.99 7.16 -0.92
N THR A 306 -1.70 7.80 0.01
CA THR A 306 -1.13 8.19 1.30
C THR A 306 -1.94 7.52 2.40
N HIS A 307 -1.24 6.94 3.35
CA HIS A 307 -1.78 6.26 4.53
C HIS A 307 -1.14 6.80 5.79
N GLY A 308 -1.85 6.66 6.89
CA GLY A 308 -1.35 7.04 8.21
C GLY A 308 -1.72 6.01 9.27
N PRO A 309 -1.29 6.24 10.51
CA PRO A 309 -1.75 5.43 11.63
C PRO A 309 -3.28 5.40 11.65
N PRO A 310 -3.91 4.25 11.96
CA PRO A 310 -5.33 4.20 12.22
C PRO A 310 -5.73 5.25 13.26
N ALA A 311 -6.96 5.78 13.15
CA ALA A 311 -7.48 6.72 14.14
C ALA A 311 -7.57 6.01 15.52
N ASP A 312 -7.07 6.69 16.57
CA ASP A 312 -7.15 6.23 17.97
C ASP A 312 -8.61 6.09 18.42
#